data_50fc9509047ad9df62d1da77a93ba20f
#
_entry.id   50fc9509047ad9df62d1da77a93ba20f
#
_cell.length_a   1.000
_cell.length_b   1.000
_cell.length_c   1.000
_cell.angle_alpha   90.00
_cell.angle_beta   90.00
_cell.angle_gamma   90.00
#
_symmetry.space_group_name_H-M   'P 1'
#
loop_
_entity.id
_entity.type
_entity.pdbx_description
1 polymer ?
#
loop_
_entity_poly.entity_id
_entity_poly.type
_entity_poly.pdbx_seq_one_letter_code
_entity_poly.pdbx_strand_id
1 'polypeptide(L)'
;MSRTILHSDMNCFYASVEMLHHPELAGKPMAVGGDPEARHGIVLTANYIAKRAGVKTGMALWQARQVCTEIIFVPPRMDLYLRFSRMAQEIYSEYTDQREPFGIDESWLDVTASTSIKGDGMKIAKEISSRIKYELGVTVSIGVSWNKIFAKLGSDYKKPDAITEFSKDNYKDIAWKLPVGDLLMVGRSTERTMKKLGICTIGDLAGAEPSILETYLGKMGLVLHTFANGWDETPVLVEGYKVPIKSIGNSTTTPRDLVSELDVKIILMALSESVGARLRENGFQCRTVEISIRDNGLYHFTRQCKLDRASNLTEEIARTAFELFQKNYNWEHPIRSLGVRGCDLVSEEMPYQLDLFMDETKREKIKKMDQVADEIRGRFGYQSIQRAFMYQDKILAQLNAKEHTVHPQAYFHG
;
A
#
# COMPACT_ATOMS: atom_id res chain seq x y z
N MET A 1 -17.58 -17.68 24.04
CA MET A 1 -18.42 -17.07 22.97
C MET A 1 -17.65 -17.16 21.66
N SER A 2 -18.30 -17.41 20.55
CA SER A 2 -17.66 -17.34 19.23
C SER A 2 -17.35 -15.87 18.93
N ARG A 3 -16.17 -15.58 18.36
CA ARG A 3 -15.84 -14.21 17.91
C ARG A 3 -16.81 -13.79 16.80
N THR A 4 -17.07 -12.49 16.74
CA THR A 4 -17.85 -11.87 15.66
C THR A 4 -17.02 -10.76 15.05
N ILE A 5 -16.48 -11.04 13.87
CA ILE A 5 -15.56 -10.16 13.13
C ILE A 5 -16.27 -9.68 11.87
N LEU A 6 -16.27 -8.38 11.67
CA LEU A 6 -16.70 -7.76 10.43
C LEU A 6 -15.49 -7.33 9.61
N HIS A 7 -15.62 -7.39 8.31
CA HIS A 7 -14.72 -6.71 7.38
C HIS A 7 -15.54 -5.80 6.50
N SER A 8 -15.29 -4.49 6.58
CA SER A 8 -15.97 -3.47 5.78
C SER A 8 -15.04 -2.98 4.68
N ASP A 9 -15.55 -2.88 3.45
CA ASP A 9 -14.80 -2.51 2.23
C ASP A 9 -15.63 -1.49 1.42
N MET A 10 -15.11 -0.29 1.21
CA MET A 10 -15.82 0.78 0.49
C MET A 10 -15.82 0.47 -1.01
N ASN A 11 -17.03 0.40 -1.58
CA ASN A 11 -17.23 -0.01 -2.97
C ASN A 11 -16.68 1.02 -3.97
N CYS A 12 -15.71 0.61 -4.82
CA CYS A 12 -15.09 1.48 -5.82
C CYS A 12 -14.63 2.82 -5.23
N PHE A 13 -14.01 2.80 -4.07
CA PHE A 13 -13.84 3.91 -3.14
C PHE A 13 -13.53 5.25 -3.83
N TYR A 14 -12.38 5.38 -4.51
CA TYR A 14 -12.00 6.64 -5.14
C TYR A 14 -13.02 7.10 -6.18
N ALA A 15 -13.49 6.17 -7.01
CA ALA A 15 -14.50 6.49 -8.02
C ALA A 15 -15.83 6.93 -7.39
N SER A 16 -16.24 6.30 -6.28
CA SER A 16 -17.45 6.68 -5.55
C SER A 16 -17.34 8.09 -4.96
N VAL A 17 -16.20 8.41 -4.35
CA VAL A 17 -15.94 9.75 -3.81
C VAL A 17 -15.90 10.79 -4.93
N GLU A 18 -15.27 10.49 -6.08
CA GLU A 18 -15.28 11.42 -7.20
C GLU A 18 -16.69 11.66 -7.76
N MET A 19 -17.51 10.62 -7.89
CA MET A 19 -18.91 10.77 -8.36
C MET A 19 -19.78 11.60 -7.40
N LEU A 20 -19.49 11.62 -6.09
CA LEU A 20 -20.18 12.52 -5.15
C LEU A 20 -19.87 14.01 -5.41
N HIS A 21 -18.64 14.31 -5.80
CA HIS A 21 -18.19 15.68 -6.08
C HIS A 21 -18.41 16.08 -7.53
N HIS A 22 -18.64 15.14 -8.41
CA HIS A 22 -18.89 15.28 -9.84
C HIS A 22 -20.12 14.50 -10.25
N PRO A 23 -21.36 14.95 -9.89
CA PRO A 23 -22.60 14.24 -10.18
C PRO A 23 -22.83 13.98 -11.68
N GLU A 24 -22.22 14.78 -12.54
CA GLU A 24 -22.27 14.63 -14.01
C GLU A 24 -21.57 13.33 -14.51
N LEU A 25 -20.76 12.71 -13.66
CA LEU A 25 -20.14 11.40 -13.93
C LEU A 25 -21.03 10.23 -13.52
N ALA A 26 -22.10 10.48 -12.76
CA ALA A 26 -23.05 9.45 -12.39
C ALA A 26 -23.70 8.84 -13.65
N GLY A 27 -23.74 7.52 -13.71
CA GLY A 27 -24.30 6.81 -14.87
C GLY A 27 -23.37 6.69 -16.09
N LYS A 28 -22.16 7.25 -16.05
CA LYS A 28 -21.15 7.11 -17.11
C LYS A 28 -20.01 6.18 -16.67
N PRO A 29 -19.35 5.46 -17.61
CA PRO A 29 -18.16 4.71 -17.27
C PRO A 29 -17.02 5.67 -16.90
N MET A 30 -16.49 5.56 -15.68
CA MET A 30 -15.40 6.42 -15.22
C MET A 30 -14.38 5.63 -14.40
N ALA A 31 -13.15 6.13 -14.40
CA ALA A 31 -12.07 5.61 -13.57
C ALA A 31 -11.22 6.75 -13.03
N VAL A 32 -10.73 6.56 -11.82
CA VAL A 32 -9.65 7.38 -11.26
C VAL A 32 -8.33 6.79 -11.75
N GLY A 33 -7.51 7.60 -12.39
CA GLY A 33 -6.25 7.16 -12.97
C GLY A 33 -5.16 8.19 -12.85
N GLY A 34 -3.91 7.73 -12.86
CA GLY A 34 -2.74 8.60 -12.86
C GLY A 34 -2.56 9.38 -14.15
N ASP A 35 -1.49 10.16 -14.22
CA ASP A 35 -1.15 10.96 -15.40
C ASP A 35 -0.37 10.10 -16.43
N PRO A 36 -0.91 9.91 -17.66
CA PRO A 36 -0.21 9.18 -18.71
C PRO A 36 1.08 9.87 -19.17
N GLU A 37 1.12 11.22 -19.17
CA GLU A 37 2.28 11.99 -19.60
C GLU A 37 3.44 11.85 -18.62
N ALA A 38 3.13 11.76 -17.32
CA ALA A 38 4.10 11.43 -16.28
C ALA A 38 4.41 9.92 -16.19
N ARG A 39 3.97 9.09 -17.15
CA ARG A 39 4.11 7.61 -17.15
C ARG A 39 3.42 6.90 -15.98
N HIS A 40 2.55 7.57 -15.25
CA HIS A 40 1.75 7.04 -14.13
C HIS A 40 0.34 6.63 -14.58
N GLY A 41 0.17 6.36 -15.87
CA GLY A 41 -1.11 6.12 -16.52
C GLY A 41 -1.71 4.74 -16.25
N ILE A 42 -2.05 4.43 -14.98
CA ILE A 42 -2.80 3.22 -14.62
C ILE A 42 -4.15 3.56 -13.97
N VAL A 43 -5.11 2.65 -14.11
CA VAL A 43 -6.39 2.70 -13.38
C VAL A 43 -6.14 2.39 -11.91
N LEU A 44 -6.41 3.33 -11.02
CA LEU A 44 -6.38 3.13 -9.57
C LEU A 44 -7.67 2.46 -9.11
N THR A 45 -8.81 2.98 -9.55
CA THR A 45 -10.12 2.35 -9.35
C THR A 45 -11.08 2.76 -10.47
N ALA A 46 -12.08 1.94 -10.75
CA ALA A 46 -13.11 2.21 -11.75
C ALA A 46 -14.49 1.99 -11.14
N ASN A 47 -15.51 2.75 -11.58
CA ASN A 47 -16.87 2.52 -11.16
C ASN A 47 -17.42 1.21 -11.76
N TYR A 48 -18.56 0.76 -11.25
CA TYR A 48 -19.13 -0.53 -11.67
C TYR A 48 -19.56 -0.56 -13.14
N ILE A 49 -19.85 0.59 -13.76
CA ILE A 49 -20.17 0.67 -15.18
C ILE A 49 -18.93 0.34 -16.01
N ALA A 50 -17.80 0.98 -15.70
CA ALA A 50 -16.53 0.69 -16.37
C ALA A 50 -16.01 -0.72 -16.06
N LYS A 51 -16.18 -1.22 -14.81
CA LYS A 51 -15.83 -2.61 -14.45
C LYS A 51 -16.62 -3.65 -15.25
N ARG A 52 -17.93 -3.43 -15.51
CA ARG A 52 -18.74 -4.29 -16.36
C ARG A 52 -18.29 -4.28 -17.84
N ALA A 53 -17.71 -3.18 -18.31
CA ALA A 53 -17.09 -3.11 -19.64
C ALA A 53 -15.70 -3.78 -19.70
N GLY A 54 -15.19 -4.34 -18.57
CA GLY A 54 -13.92 -5.06 -18.52
C GLY A 54 -12.74 -4.26 -18.00
N VAL A 55 -12.94 -3.03 -17.54
CA VAL A 55 -11.87 -2.21 -16.93
C VAL A 55 -11.48 -2.78 -15.57
N LYS A 56 -10.18 -2.94 -15.31
CA LYS A 56 -9.61 -3.51 -14.08
C LYS A 56 -8.62 -2.57 -13.44
N THR A 57 -8.54 -2.58 -12.11
CA THR A 57 -7.50 -1.90 -11.34
C THR A 57 -6.10 -2.39 -11.77
N GLY A 58 -5.16 -1.45 -11.90
CA GLY A 58 -3.80 -1.73 -12.39
C GLY A 58 -3.67 -1.82 -13.92
N MET A 59 -4.78 -1.75 -14.67
CA MET A 59 -4.77 -1.70 -16.13
C MET A 59 -4.20 -0.35 -16.61
N ALA A 60 -3.37 -0.34 -17.65
CA ALA A 60 -2.93 0.91 -18.24
C ALA A 60 -4.12 1.69 -18.84
N LEU A 61 -4.11 3.02 -18.77
CA LEU A 61 -5.24 3.83 -19.24
C LEU A 61 -5.56 3.63 -20.71
N TRP A 62 -4.55 3.40 -21.56
CA TRP A 62 -4.75 3.10 -22.98
C TRP A 62 -5.47 1.75 -23.18
N GLN A 63 -5.15 0.72 -22.37
CA GLN A 63 -5.84 -0.56 -22.38
C GLN A 63 -7.30 -0.42 -21.91
N ALA A 64 -7.51 0.39 -20.88
CA ALA A 64 -8.86 0.68 -20.39
C ALA A 64 -9.71 1.38 -21.45
N ARG A 65 -9.13 2.29 -22.25
CA ARG A 65 -9.82 2.90 -23.41
C ARG A 65 -10.13 1.90 -24.53
N GLN A 66 -9.30 0.88 -24.73
CA GLN A 66 -9.58 -0.16 -25.72
C GLN A 66 -10.80 -1.00 -25.37
N VAL A 67 -11.00 -1.32 -24.09
CA VAL A 67 -12.15 -2.12 -23.63
C VAL A 67 -13.38 -1.28 -23.33
N CYS A 68 -13.22 0.03 -23.09
CA CYS A 68 -14.32 0.95 -22.81
C CYS A 68 -14.00 2.32 -23.44
N THR A 69 -14.42 2.54 -24.68
CA THR A 69 -14.06 3.72 -25.48
C THR A 69 -14.58 5.02 -24.90
N GLU A 70 -15.73 4.98 -24.21
CA GLU A 70 -16.37 6.14 -23.58
C GLU A 70 -15.89 6.42 -22.15
N ILE A 71 -14.84 5.72 -21.67
CA ILE A 71 -14.38 5.88 -20.29
C ILE A 71 -13.83 7.29 -20.04
N ILE A 72 -14.27 7.88 -18.93
CA ILE A 72 -13.80 9.18 -18.45
C ILE A 72 -12.76 8.94 -17.37
N PHE A 73 -11.56 9.51 -17.53
CA PHE A 73 -10.52 9.47 -16.50
C PHE A 73 -10.51 10.74 -15.68
N VAL A 74 -10.40 10.56 -14.35
CA VAL A 74 -10.32 11.66 -13.38
C VAL A 74 -9.01 11.51 -12.60
N PRO A 75 -8.22 12.57 -12.39
CA PRO A 75 -7.00 12.51 -11.59
C PRO A 75 -7.33 12.22 -10.11
N PRO A 76 -6.44 11.52 -9.37
CA PRO A 76 -6.69 11.19 -7.97
C PRO A 76 -6.55 12.41 -7.06
N ARG A 77 -7.44 12.51 -6.05
CA ARG A 77 -7.41 13.50 -4.98
C ARG A 77 -7.21 12.83 -3.62
N MET A 78 -5.96 12.43 -3.31
CA MET A 78 -5.65 11.59 -2.15
C MET A 78 -6.09 12.20 -0.82
N ASP A 79 -5.94 13.51 -0.64
CA ASP A 79 -6.37 14.20 0.60
C ASP A 79 -7.87 14.05 0.84
N LEU A 80 -8.66 14.09 -0.25
CA LEU A 80 -10.10 13.89 -0.19
C LEU A 80 -10.42 12.44 0.24
N TYR A 81 -9.74 11.46 -0.36
CA TYR A 81 -9.96 10.04 -0.01
C TYR A 81 -9.57 9.74 1.43
N LEU A 82 -8.46 10.29 1.91
CA LEU A 82 -8.05 10.17 3.32
C LEU A 82 -9.05 10.81 4.27
N ARG A 83 -9.72 11.90 3.87
CA ARG A 83 -10.80 12.51 4.65
C ARG A 83 -11.98 11.55 4.78
N PHE A 84 -12.46 10.97 3.68
CA PHE A 84 -13.56 10.00 3.70
C PHE A 84 -13.21 8.74 4.48
N SER A 85 -11.97 8.25 4.34
CA SER A 85 -11.45 7.13 5.14
C SER A 85 -11.56 7.41 6.64
N ARG A 86 -11.13 8.61 7.10
CA ARG A 86 -11.23 9.01 8.51
C ARG A 86 -12.68 9.07 8.99
N MET A 87 -13.57 9.67 8.21
CA MET A 87 -15.00 9.73 8.54
C MET A 87 -15.61 8.33 8.69
N ALA A 88 -15.23 7.36 7.83
CA ALA A 88 -15.66 5.98 7.98
C ALA A 88 -15.10 5.34 9.25
N GLN A 89 -13.82 5.59 9.59
CA GLN A 89 -13.22 5.10 10.83
C GLN A 89 -13.89 5.70 12.08
N GLU A 90 -14.36 6.94 12.03
CA GLU A 90 -15.15 7.56 13.09
C GLU A 90 -16.48 6.81 13.30
N ILE A 91 -17.20 6.47 12.23
CA ILE A 91 -18.42 5.65 12.32
C ILE A 91 -18.10 4.28 12.95
N TYR A 92 -17.04 3.60 12.50
CA TYR A 92 -16.66 2.29 13.07
C TYR A 92 -16.32 2.38 14.55
N SER A 93 -15.73 3.48 15.02
CA SER A 93 -15.34 3.69 16.42
C SER A 93 -16.51 3.62 17.40
N GLU A 94 -17.72 3.91 16.96
CA GLU A 94 -18.90 3.84 17.78
C GLU A 94 -19.39 2.40 18.07
N TYR A 95 -18.81 1.43 17.35
CA TYR A 95 -19.16 0.01 17.48
C TYR A 95 -18.09 -0.79 18.22
N THR A 96 -16.82 -0.45 18.09
CA THR A 96 -15.72 -1.15 18.76
C THR A 96 -14.44 -0.31 18.73
N ASP A 97 -13.57 -0.51 19.72
CA ASP A 97 -12.20 -0.03 19.77
C ASP A 97 -11.21 -1.00 19.12
N GLN A 98 -11.63 -2.25 18.86
CA GLN A 98 -10.86 -3.23 18.12
C GLN A 98 -11.08 -3.06 16.61
N ARG A 99 -10.35 -2.07 16.05
CA ARG A 99 -10.44 -1.67 14.65
C ARG A 99 -9.06 -1.73 14.02
N GLU A 100 -8.96 -2.50 12.96
CA GLU A 100 -7.71 -2.67 12.22
C GLU A 100 -7.91 -2.25 10.77
N PRO A 101 -7.45 -1.06 10.38
CA PRO A 101 -7.47 -0.63 8.99
C PRO A 101 -6.63 -1.54 8.10
N PHE A 102 -7.15 -1.87 6.93
CA PHE A 102 -6.43 -2.60 5.87
C PHE A 102 -6.47 -1.78 4.57
N GLY A 103 -5.51 -0.88 4.42
CA GLY A 103 -5.58 0.18 3.43
C GLY A 103 -6.38 1.39 3.94
N ILE A 104 -6.86 2.23 3.00
CA ILE A 104 -7.61 3.45 3.34
C ILE A 104 -9.12 3.28 3.18
N ASP A 105 -9.57 2.18 2.62
CA ASP A 105 -10.96 1.89 2.29
C ASP A 105 -11.50 0.62 2.94
N GLU A 106 -10.66 -0.13 3.65
CA GLU A 106 -11.01 -1.38 4.29
C GLU A 106 -10.69 -1.38 5.79
N SER A 107 -11.47 -2.11 6.59
CA SER A 107 -11.20 -2.29 8.02
C SER A 107 -11.80 -3.58 8.55
N TRP A 108 -11.05 -4.28 9.40
CA TRP A 108 -11.60 -5.30 10.29
C TRP A 108 -12.09 -4.68 11.59
N LEU A 109 -13.21 -5.20 12.08
CA LEU A 109 -13.86 -4.77 13.32
C LEU A 109 -14.18 -6.02 14.14
N ASP A 110 -13.62 -6.16 15.33
CA ASP A 110 -14.09 -7.19 16.27
C ASP A 110 -15.22 -6.59 17.14
N VAL A 111 -16.43 -6.99 16.83
CA VAL A 111 -17.63 -6.50 17.52
C VAL A 111 -18.15 -7.48 18.57
N THR A 112 -17.37 -8.52 18.92
CA THR A 112 -17.76 -9.58 19.85
C THR A 112 -18.33 -9.02 21.15
N ALA A 113 -17.63 -8.08 21.78
CA ALA A 113 -18.08 -7.46 23.03
C ALA A 113 -19.32 -6.59 22.85
N SER A 114 -19.52 -6.00 21.68
CA SER A 114 -20.62 -5.09 21.38
C SER A 114 -21.94 -5.79 21.05
N THR A 115 -21.90 -7.10 20.77
CA THR A 115 -23.09 -7.86 20.39
C THR A 115 -24.14 -7.89 21.47
N SER A 116 -23.77 -7.84 22.76
CA SER A 116 -24.70 -7.83 23.89
C SER A 116 -25.54 -6.55 23.98
N ILE A 117 -25.02 -5.42 23.43
CA ILE A 117 -25.65 -4.09 23.50
C ILE A 117 -26.30 -3.72 22.18
N LYS A 118 -25.58 -3.95 21.06
CA LYS A 118 -25.99 -3.47 19.72
C LYS A 118 -26.71 -4.54 18.89
N GLY A 119 -26.70 -5.81 19.33
CA GLY A 119 -27.30 -6.95 18.63
C GLY A 119 -26.25 -7.76 17.87
N ASP A 120 -26.69 -8.77 17.13
CA ASP A 120 -25.80 -9.69 16.42
C ASP A 120 -24.95 -9.00 15.33
N GLY A 121 -23.95 -9.72 14.82
CA GLY A 121 -23.02 -9.19 13.80
C GLY A 121 -23.72 -8.73 12.53
N MET A 122 -24.78 -9.40 12.10
CA MET A 122 -25.56 -9.02 10.92
C MET A 122 -26.33 -7.73 11.12
N LYS A 123 -26.88 -7.50 12.32
CA LYS A 123 -27.56 -6.24 12.66
C LYS A 123 -26.57 -5.08 12.68
N ILE A 124 -25.42 -5.26 13.35
CA ILE A 124 -24.34 -4.26 13.40
C ILE A 124 -23.85 -3.94 11.97
N ALA A 125 -23.62 -4.94 11.13
CA ALA A 125 -23.20 -4.75 9.74
C ALA A 125 -24.22 -3.95 8.92
N LYS A 126 -25.52 -4.21 9.08
CA LYS A 126 -26.60 -3.47 8.41
C LYS A 126 -26.63 -2.01 8.86
N GLU A 127 -26.47 -1.76 10.15
CA GLU A 127 -26.45 -0.40 10.70
C GLU A 127 -25.23 0.38 10.18
N ILE A 128 -24.03 -0.20 10.23
CA ILE A 128 -22.82 0.41 9.66
C ILE A 128 -23.00 0.71 8.18
N SER A 129 -23.48 -0.25 7.38
CA SER A 129 -23.72 -0.06 5.94
C SER A 129 -24.68 1.09 5.68
N SER A 130 -25.77 1.17 6.44
CA SER A 130 -26.75 2.25 6.32
C SER A 130 -26.14 3.61 6.68
N ARG A 131 -25.40 3.69 7.76
CA ARG A 131 -24.73 4.93 8.20
C ARG A 131 -23.70 5.43 7.18
N ILE A 132 -22.82 4.56 6.69
CA ILE A 132 -21.87 4.93 5.65
C ILE A 132 -22.58 5.45 4.41
N LYS A 133 -23.68 4.81 4.01
CA LYS A 133 -24.46 5.21 2.85
C LYS A 133 -25.13 6.57 3.02
N TYR A 134 -25.77 6.81 4.17
CA TYR A 134 -26.56 8.04 4.38
C TYR A 134 -25.71 9.20 4.91
N GLU A 135 -24.67 8.96 5.69
CA GLU A 135 -23.83 10.01 6.26
C GLU A 135 -22.67 10.39 5.32
N LEU A 136 -22.10 9.43 4.58
CA LEU A 136 -20.96 9.68 3.68
C LEU A 136 -21.32 9.64 2.19
N GLY A 137 -22.48 9.11 1.83
CA GLY A 137 -22.91 9.01 0.43
C GLY A 137 -22.20 7.93 -0.40
N VAL A 138 -21.35 7.10 0.22
CA VAL A 138 -20.69 5.95 -0.42
C VAL A 138 -21.29 4.64 0.09
N THR A 139 -21.07 3.54 -0.63
CA THR A 139 -21.55 2.23 -0.19
C THR A 139 -20.41 1.35 0.27
N VAL A 140 -20.70 0.37 1.13
CA VAL A 140 -19.75 -0.64 1.59
C VAL A 140 -20.28 -2.04 1.33
N SER A 141 -19.36 -2.99 1.14
CA SER A 141 -19.67 -4.41 1.25
C SER A 141 -19.05 -4.94 2.54
N ILE A 142 -19.84 -5.67 3.33
CA ILE A 142 -19.42 -6.13 4.65
C ILE A 142 -19.51 -7.65 4.72
N GLY A 143 -18.39 -8.27 5.12
CA GLY A 143 -18.36 -9.68 5.48
C GLY A 143 -18.46 -9.83 7.00
N VAL A 144 -19.28 -10.79 7.46
CA VAL A 144 -19.45 -11.14 8.87
C VAL A 144 -18.97 -12.57 9.07
N SER A 145 -18.06 -12.81 10.01
CA SER A 145 -17.53 -14.14 10.26
C SER A 145 -16.91 -14.27 11.66
N TRP A 146 -16.39 -15.46 11.99
CA TRP A 146 -15.70 -15.72 13.27
C TRP A 146 -14.20 -15.41 13.21
N ASN A 147 -13.63 -15.14 12.03
CA ASN A 147 -12.22 -14.78 11.84
C ASN A 147 -12.06 -13.72 10.75
N LYS A 148 -10.84 -13.14 10.67
CA LYS A 148 -10.50 -12.07 9.73
C LYS A 148 -10.56 -12.52 8.27
N ILE A 149 -10.17 -13.76 8.00
CA ILE A 149 -10.01 -14.31 6.65
C ILE A 149 -11.38 -14.46 5.97
N PHE A 150 -12.32 -15.11 6.65
CA PHE A 150 -13.67 -15.29 6.09
C PHE A 150 -14.51 -14.02 6.15
N ALA A 151 -14.24 -13.11 7.11
CA ALA A 151 -14.84 -11.78 7.08
C ALA A 151 -14.41 -11.01 5.81
N LYS A 152 -13.09 -11.04 5.47
CA LYS A 152 -12.59 -10.43 4.22
C LYS A 152 -13.18 -11.10 2.99
N LEU A 153 -13.17 -12.42 2.93
CA LEU A 153 -13.77 -13.16 1.82
C LEU A 153 -15.26 -12.82 1.63
N GLY A 154 -16.00 -12.65 2.75
CA GLY A 154 -17.41 -12.28 2.75
C GLY A 154 -17.66 -10.89 2.14
N SER A 155 -16.80 -9.90 2.43
CA SER A 155 -16.92 -8.57 1.85
C SER A 155 -16.66 -8.54 0.34
N ASP A 156 -15.86 -9.48 -0.17
CA ASP A 156 -15.57 -9.60 -1.62
C ASP A 156 -16.60 -10.45 -2.37
N TYR A 157 -17.33 -11.35 -1.69
CA TYR A 157 -18.19 -12.35 -2.31
C TYR A 157 -19.37 -11.78 -3.10
N LYS A 158 -20.04 -10.76 -2.56
CA LYS A 158 -21.18 -10.10 -3.24
C LYS A 158 -20.99 -8.58 -3.22
N LYS A 159 -20.33 -8.04 -4.26
CA LYS A 159 -20.17 -6.58 -4.43
C LYS A 159 -21.08 -6.10 -5.56
N PRO A 160 -21.63 -4.88 -5.48
CA PRO A 160 -21.55 -3.88 -4.43
C PRO A 160 -22.69 -3.91 -3.40
N ASP A 161 -22.53 -3.12 -2.31
CA ASP A 161 -23.58 -2.76 -1.35
C ASP A 161 -24.29 -4.00 -0.76
N ALA A 162 -23.48 -4.98 -0.33
CA ALA A 162 -23.96 -6.26 0.15
C ALA A 162 -23.34 -6.65 1.50
N ILE A 163 -24.08 -7.45 2.25
CA ILE A 163 -23.61 -8.04 3.48
C ILE A 163 -23.64 -9.56 3.32
N THR A 164 -22.51 -10.21 3.60
CA THR A 164 -22.38 -11.66 3.49
C THR A 164 -21.90 -12.25 4.81
N GLU A 165 -22.58 -13.28 5.30
CA GLU A 165 -22.17 -14.02 6.48
C GLU A 165 -21.57 -15.37 6.06
N PHE A 166 -20.33 -15.63 6.54
CA PHE A 166 -19.73 -16.95 6.59
C PHE A 166 -19.70 -17.44 8.05
N SER A 167 -20.51 -18.42 8.36
CA SER A 167 -20.53 -19.09 9.66
C SER A 167 -19.73 -20.40 9.62
N LYS A 168 -19.42 -20.96 10.81
CA LYS A 168 -18.78 -22.27 10.92
C LYS A 168 -19.60 -23.40 10.31
N ASP A 169 -20.91 -23.20 10.17
CA ASP A 169 -21.83 -24.21 9.65
C ASP A 169 -21.94 -24.17 8.12
N ASN A 170 -21.75 -22.98 7.49
CA ASN A 170 -22.02 -22.82 6.06
C ASN A 170 -20.76 -22.60 5.19
N TYR A 171 -19.59 -22.28 5.79
CA TYR A 171 -18.43 -21.85 5.01
C TYR A 171 -17.91 -22.91 4.04
N LYS A 172 -17.99 -24.20 4.40
CA LYS A 172 -17.56 -25.28 3.52
C LYS A 172 -18.43 -25.38 2.28
N ASP A 173 -19.73 -25.17 2.43
CA ASP A 173 -20.67 -25.28 1.33
C ASP A 173 -20.56 -24.13 0.33
N ILE A 174 -20.07 -22.98 0.77
CA ILE A 174 -19.98 -21.76 -0.04
C ILE A 174 -18.53 -21.43 -0.36
N ALA A 175 -17.72 -21.13 0.66
CA ALA A 175 -16.36 -20.63 0.48
C ALA A 175 -15.41 -21.66 -0.14
N TRP A 176 -15.53 -22.95 0.21
CA TRP A 176 -14.67 -23.98 -0.37
C TRP A 176 -14.89 -24.19 -1.88
N LYS A 177 -16.02 -23.77 -2.44
CA LYS A 177 -16.30 -23.82 -3.88
C LYS A 177 -15.71 -22.65 -4.65
N LEU A 178 -15.26 -21.60 -3.95
CA LEU A 178 -14.67 -20.42 -4.58
C LEU A 178 -13.27 -20.70 -5.11
N PRO A 179 -12.84 -19.98 -6.16
CA PRO A 179 -11.48 -20.06 -6.66
C PRO A 179 -10.45 -19.82 -5.56
N VAL A 180 -9.35 -20.55 -5.56
CA VAL A 180 -8.28 -20.39 -4.57
C VAL A 180 -7.67 -18.98 -4.60
N GLY A 181 -7.72 -18.30 -5.75
CA GLY A 181 -7.27 -16.92 -5.91
C GLY A 181 -8.08 -15.87 -5.17
N ASP A 182 -9.29 -16.22 -4.68
CA ASP A 182 -10.15 -15.32 -3.91
C ASP A 182 -9.75 -15.28 -2.43
N LEU A 183 -8.94 -16.25 -1.98
CA LEU A 183 -8.44 -16.29 -0.60
C LEU A 183 -7.40 -15.19 -0.37
N LEU A 184 -7.48 -14.52 0.77
CA LEU A 184 -6.53 -13.49 1.16
C LEU A 184 -5.08 -14.03 1.07
N MET A 185 -4.15 -13.22 0.57
CA MET A 185 -2.74 -13.53 0.35
C MET A 185 -2.46 -14.50 -0.81
N VAL A 186 -3.43 -14.95 -1.56
CA VAL A 186 -3.23 -15.70 -2.79
C VAL A 186 -3.10 -14.76 -3.98
N GLY A 187 -1.86 -14.35 -4.27
CA GLY A 187 -1.57 -13.55 -5.46
C GLY A 187 -1.44 -14.40 -6.74
N ARG A 188 -1.38 -13.76 -7.90
CA ARG A 188 -1.31 -14.43 -9.23
C ARG A 188 -0.21 -15.48 -9.35
N SER A 189 0.96 -15.28 -8.72
CA SER A 189 2.07 -16.24 -8.74
C SER A 189 1.73 -17.49 -7.92
N THR A 190 1.22 -17.28 -6.71
CA THR A 190 0.79 -18.34 -5.79
C THR A 190 -0.34 -19.16 -6.40
N GLU A 191 -1.37 -18.50 -6.94
CA GLU A 191 -2.48 -19.14 -7.63
C GLU A 191 -2.01 -20.01 -8.81
N ARG A 192 -1.05 -19.49 -9.63
CA ARG A 192 -0.47 -20.26 -10.72
C ARG A 192 0.26 -21.51 -10.25
N THR A 193 1.01 -21.42 -9.14
CA THR A 193 1.69 -22.55 -8.55
C THR A 193 0.70 -23.58 -8.01
N MET A 194 -0.33 -23.13 -7.29
CA MET A 194 -1.40 -24.00 -6.78
C MET A 194 -2.14 -24.75 -7.89
N LYS A 195 -2.51 -24.05 -8.97
CA LYS A 195 -3.17 -24.66 -10.14
C LYS A 195 -2.31 -25.75 -10.80
N LYS A 196 -0.98 -25.60 -10.84
CA LYS A 196 -0.07 -26.67 -11.31
C LYS A 196 -0.09 -27.92 -10.42
N LEU A 197 -0.43 -27.76 -9.14
CA LEU A 197 -0.58 -28.85 -8.16
C LEU A 197 -2.00 -29.43 -8.14
N GLY A 198 -2.90 -28.97 -9.02
CA GLY A 198 -4.31 -29.38 -9.06
C GLY A 198 -5.19 -28.69 -8.02
N ILE A 199 -4.68 -27.68 -7.30
CA ILE A 199 -5.41 -26.93 -6.28
C ILE A 199 -6.07 -25.72 -6.96
N CYS A 200 -7.36 -25.81 -7.27
CA CYS A 200 -8.13 -24.79 -7.98
C CYS A 200 -9.08 -24.01 -7.08
N THR A 201 -9.58 -24.64 -6.03
CA THR A 201 -10.56 -24.06 -5.09
C THR A 201 -9.97 -23.91 -3.70
N ILE A 202 -10.65 -23.12 -2.85
CA ILE A 202 -10.30 -23.00 -1.42
C ILE A 202 -10.46 -24.36 -0.72
N GLY A 203 -11.44 -25.16 -1.12
CA GLY A 203 -11.66 -26.53 -0.61
C GLY A 203 -10.51 -27.49 -0.98
N ASP A 204 -9.99 -27.42 -2.21
CA ASP A 204 -8.81 -28.20 -2.61
C ASP A 204 -7.60 -27.82 -1.74
N LEU A 205 -7.40 -26.54 -1.47
CA LEU A 205 -6.33 -26.07 -0.60
C LEU A 205 -6.51 -26.55 0.86
N ALA A 206 -7.74 -26.53 1.37
CA ALA A 206 -8.05 -27.00 2.72
C ALA A 206 -7.82 -28.51 2.88
N GLY A 207 -8.01 -29.29 1.81
CA GLY A 207 -7.76 -30.75 1.80
C GLY A 207 -6.35 -31.15 1.35
N ALA A 208 -5.50 -30.20 0.94
CA ALA A 208 -4.17 -30.49 0.44
C ALA A 208 -3.21 -30.93 1.57
N GLU A 209 -2.25 -31.80 1.25
CA GLU A 209 -1.25 -32.26 2.19
C GLU A 209 -0.29 -31.10 2.56
N PRO A 210 -0.17 -30.73 3.85
CA PRO A 210 0.66 -29.61 4.29
C PRO A 210 2.12 -29.68 3.84
N SER A 211 2.71 -30.87 3.79
CA SER A 211 4.10 -31.11 3.35
C SER A 211 4.32 -30.71 1.88
N ILE A 212 3.34 -30.94 1.02
CA ILE A 212 3.36 -30.50 -0.38
C ILE A 212 3.32 -28.99 -0.45
N LEU A 213 2.41 -28.37 0.29
CA LEU A 213 2.27 -26.91 0.33
C LEU A 213 3.55 -26.24 0.84
N GLU A 214 4.19 -26.81 1.87
CA GLU A 214 5.46 -26.29 2.39
C GLU A 214 6.59 -26.42 1.35
N THR A 215 6.65 -27.53 0.63
CA THR A 215 7.68 -27.77 -0.41
C THR A 215 7.60 -26.72 -1.53
N TYR A 216 6.42 -26.40 -2.03
CA TYR A 216 6.23 -25.52 -3.21
C TYR A 216 5.98 -24.05 -2.87
N LEU A 217 5.48 -23.74 -1.69
CA LEU A 217 5.07 -22.39 -1.27
C LEU A 217 5.79 -21.93 0.02
N GLY A 218 6.62 -22.80 0.62
CA GLY A 218 7.29 -22.52 1.88
C GLY A 218 6.31 -22.31 3.04
N LYS A 219 6.72 -21.57 4.05
CA LYS A 219 5.88 -21.25 5.22
C LYS A 219 4.51 -20.65 4.86
N MET A 220 4.45 -19.91 3.74
CA MET A 220 3.18 -19.33 3.25
C MET A 220 2.17 -20.41 2.89
N GLY A 221 2.60 -21.56 2.37
CA GLY A 221 1.71 -22.69 2.07
C GLY A 221 0.96 -23.19 3.30
N LEU A 222 1.65 -23.31 4.43
CA LEU A 222 1.03 -23.71 5.70
C LEU A 222 0.05 -22.66 6.25
N VAL A 223 0.40 -21.39 6.13
CA VAL A 223 -0.50 -20.28 6.51
C VAL A 223 -1.77 -20.30 5.67
N LEU A 224 -1.66 -20.44 4.36
CA LEU A 224 -2.80 -20.47 3.46
C LEU A 224 -3.69 -21.73 3.69
N HIS A 225 -3.10 -22.86 4.05
CA HIS A 225 -3.85 -24.05 4.47
C HIS A 225 -4.66 -23.77 5.76
N THR A 226 -4.04 -23.10 6.76
CA THR A 226 -4.72 -22.67 7.98
C THR A 226 -5.89 -21.74 7.65
N PHE A 227 -5.70 -20.79 6.74
CA PHE A 227 -6.74 -19.86 6.28
C PHE A 227 -7.91 -20.59 5.63
N ALA A 228 -7.64 -21.49 4.69
CA ALA A 228 -8.66 -22.25 3.96
C ALA A 228 -9.51 -23.14 4.89
N ASN A 229 -8.94 -23.61 5.99
CA ASN A 229 -9.62 -24.39 7.02
C ASN A 229 -10.37 -23.54 8.07
N GLY A 230 -10.22 -22.21 8.02
CA GLY A 230 -10.89 -21.32 8.98
C GLY A 230 -10.28 -21.33 10.38
N TRP A 231 -9.03 -21.77 10.51
CA TRP A 231 -8.32 -21.90 11.80
C TRP A 231 -7.53 -20.65 12.19
N ASP A 232 -7.68 -19.55 11.43
CA ASP A 232 -7.05 -18.29 11.79
C ASP A 232 -7.66 -17.73 13.08
N GLU A 233 -6.83 -17.50 14.08
CA GLU A 233 -7.18 -16.92 15.37
C GLU A 233 -6.56 -15.53 15.58
N THR A 234 -5.95 -14.97 14.55
CA THR A 234 -5.31 -13.64 14.62
C THR A 234 -6.31 -12.61 15.16
N PRO A 235 -5.97 -11.86 16.22
CA PRO A 235 -6.85 -10.85 16.77
C PRO A 235 -6.97 -9.66 15.82
N VAL A 236 -8.08 -8.95 15.88
CA VAL A 236 -8.21 -7.60 15.34
C VAL A 236 -7.47 -6.65 16.28
N LEU A 237 -6.60 -5.81 15.73
CA LEU A 237 -5.79 -4.89 16.51
C LEU A 237 -6.65 -3.82 17.17
N VAL A 238 -6.25 -3.38 18.36
CA VAL A 238 -6.88 -2.27 19.06
C VAL A 238 -6.47 -0.94 18.40
N GLU A 239 -7.38 0.02 18.43
CA GLU A 239 -7.10 1.38 17.96
C GLU A 239 -5.81 1.94 18.56
N GLY A 240 -5.03 2.60 17.71
CA GLY A 240 -3.76 3.20 18.12
C GLY A 240 -2.57 2.22 18.17
N TYR A 241 -2.78 0.94 17.87
CA TYR A 241 -1.64 0.03 17.71
C TYR A 241 -0.78 0.47 16.53
N LYS A 242 0.48 0.75 16.82
CA LYS A 242 1.46 1.15 15.80
C LYS A 242 2.30 -0.04 15.41
N VAL A 243 2.18 -0.45 14.15
CA VAL A 243 3.07 -1.46 13.57
C VAL A 243 4.51 -0.92 13.56
N PRO A 244 5.50 -1.68 14.07
CA PRO A 244 6.89 -1.25 14.01
C PRO A 244 7.33 -0.97 12.57
N ILE A 245 7.87 0.22 12.33
CA ILE A 245 8.40 0.60 11.01
C ILE A 245 9.72 -0.15 10.80
N LYS A 246 9.78 -1.02 9.79
CA LYS A 246 10.98 -1.84 9.47
C LYS A 246 11.92 -1.15 8.49
N SER A 247 11.39 -0.31 7.61
CA SER A 247 12.15 0.43 6.61
C SER A 247 11.38 1.65 6.13
N ILE A 248 12.08 2.67 5.66
CA ILE A 248 11.49 3.86 5.02
C ILE A 248 12.10 4.00 3.64
N GLY A 249 11.26 3.95 2.59
CA GLY A 249 11.72 4.05 1.21
C GLY A 249 10.74 4.81 0.33
N ASN A 250 11.25 5.25 -0.81
CA ASN A 250 10.44 5.83 -1.87
C ASN A 250 11.02 5.43 -3.23
N SER A 251 10.16 5.36 -4.24
CA SER A 251 10.56 5.06 -5.62
C SER A 251 9.70 5.85 -6.60
N THR A 252 10.24 6.11 -7.78
CA THR A 252 9.50 6.82 -8.82
C THR A 252 9.76 6.22 -10.19
N THR A 253 8.75 6.20 -11.04
CA THR A 253 8.90 6.07 -12.49
C THR A 253 9.12 7.48 -13.04
N THR A 254 10.23 7.67 -13.73
CA THR A 254 10.62 9.00 -14.20
C THR A 254 9.83 9.44 -15.44
N PRO A 255 9.58 10.74 -15.64
CA PRO A 255 8.82 11.24 -16.79
C PRO A 255 9.44 10.85 -18.14
N ARG A 256 10.75 10.73 -18.20
CA ARG A 256 11.52 10.21 -19.34
C ARG A 256 12.52 9.16 -18.87
N ASP A 257 13.01 8.34 -19.79
CA ASP A 257 14.11 7.43 -19.46
C ASP A 257 15.35 8.21 -19.06
N LEU A 258 16.07 7.72 -18.05
CA LEU A 258 17.34 8.28 -17.61
C LEU A 258 18.44 7.66 -18.45
N VAL A 259 19.30 8.52 -19.02
CA VAL A 259 20.34 8.11 -19.97
C VAL A 259 21.74 8.57 -19.55
N SER A 260 21.86 9.26 -18.41
CA SER A 260 23.12 9.77 -17.88
C SER A 260 23.22 9.60 -16.36
N GLU A 261 24.46 9.59 -15.85
CA GLU A 261 24.72 9.60 -14.40
C GLU A 261 24.15 10.85 -13.72
N LEU A 262 24.11 11.98 -14.41
CA LEU A 262 23.52 13.21 -13.89
C LEU A 262 22.03 13.03 -13.65
N ASP A 263 21.29 12.43 -14.59
CA ASP A 263 19.88 12.12 -14.43
C ASP A 263 19.65 11.27 -13.19
N VAL A 264 20.43 10.20 -13.04
CA VAL A 264 20.35 9.29 -11.88
C VAL A 264 20.65 10.02 -10.58
N LYS A 265 21.68 10.86 -10.57
CA LYS A 265 22.08 11.64 -9.38
C LYS A 265 20.98 12.59 -8.92
N ILE A 266 20.29 13.26 -9.87
CA ILE A 266 19.15 14.14 -9.57
C ILE A 266 18.03 13.35 -8.92
N ILE A 267 17.62 12.21 -9.50
CA ILE A 267 16.52 11.39 -8.98
C ILE A 267 16.87 10.76 -7.64
N LEU A 268 18.06 10.19 -7.48
CA LEU A 268 18.51 9.61 -6.21
C LEU A 268 18.55 10.66 -5.10
N MET A 269 18.95 11.90 -5.42
CA MET A 269 18.94 13.00 -4.44
C MET A 269 17.50 13.35 -4.03
N ALA A 270 16.59 13.52 -4.97
CA ALA A 270 15.19 13.83 -4.66
C ALA A 270 14.53 12.74 -3.79
N LEU A 271 14.80 11.46 -4.11
CA LEU A 271 14.32 10.33 -3.31
C LEU A 271 14.97 10.28 -1.93
N SER A 272 16.26 10.57 -1.83
CA SER A 272 16.99 10.60 -0.55
C SER A 272 16.55 11.75 0.35
N GLU A 273 16.16 12.89 -0.21
CA GLU A 273 15.53 13.98 0.54
C GLU A 273 14.20 13.53 1.17
N SER A 274 13.35 12.83 0.40
CA SER A 274 12.10 12.27 0.92
C SER A 274 12.34 11.22 2.01
N VAL A 275 13.29 10.30 1.80
CA VAL A 275 13.62 9.24 2.76
C VAL A 275 14.23 9.82 4.02
N GLY A 276 15.21 10.73 3.89
CA GLY A 276 15.87 11.40 5.03
C GLY A 276 14.89 12.20 5.88
N ALA A 277 14.03 13.00 5.25
CA ALA A 277 13.00 13.76 5.96
C ALA A 277 12.07 12.84 6.76
N ARG A 278 11.59 11.75 6.16
CA ARG A 278 10.71 10.79 6.84
C ARG A 278 11.40 9.99 7.94
N LEU A 279 12.69 9.70 7.80
CA LEU A 279 13.50 9.12 8.87
C LEU A 279 13.54 10.08 10.08
N ARG A 280 13.84 11.37 9.85
CA ARG A 280 13.87 12.42 10.89
C ARG A 280 12.48 12.65 11.52
N GLU A 281 11.43 12.75 10.73
CA GLU A 281 10.03 12.90 11.19
C GLU A 281 9.60 11.77 12.15
N ASN A 282 10.11 10.56 11.96
CA ASN A 282 9.80 9.39 12.79
C ASN A 282 10.86 9.07 13.85
N GLY A 283 11.89 9.90 14.01
CA GLY A 283 12.96 9.71 15.01
C GLY A 283 13.87 8.51 14.71
N PHE A 284 14.05 8.15 13.44
CA PHE A 284 14.87 7.02 13.02
C PHE A 284 16.15 7.44 12.29
N GLN A 285 17.11 6.53 12.31
CA GLN A 285 18.27 6.47 11.42
C GLN A 285 18.31 5.10 10.75
N CYS A 286 18.80 4.98 9.52
CA CYS A 286 19.01 3.71 8.87
C CYS A 286 20.49 3.28 8.96
N ARG A 287 20.72 1.97 9.10
CA ARG A 287 22.07 1.36 9.03
C ARG A 287 22.40 0.83 7.65
N THR A 288 21.39 0.67 6.81
CA THR A 288 21.54 0.09 5.46
C THR A 288 20.79 0.95 4.47
N VAL A 289 21.41 1.27 3.34
CA VAL A 289 20.79 1.93 2.20
C VAL A 289 20.59 0.90 1.10
N GLU A 290 19.37 0.80 0.60
CA GLU A 290 19.01 -0.03 -0.55
C GLU A 290 18.61 0.86 -1.72
N ILE A 291 19.02 0.48 -2.93
CA ILE A 291 18.49 1.03 -4.18
C ILE A 291 17.71 -0.02 -4.95
N SER A 292 16.71 0.43 -5.68
CA SER A 292 16.00 -0.37 -6.68
C SER A 292 16.12 0.29 -8.03
N ILE A 293 16.43 -0.50 -9.05
CA ILE A 293 16.61 -0.02 -10.44
C ILE A 293 15.70 -0.87 -11.33
N ARG A 294 14.95 -0.20 -12.20
CA ARG A 294 14.21 -0.84 -13.29
C ARG A 294 14.55 -0.16 -14.59
N ASP A 295 15.00 -0.92 -15.58
CA ASP A 295 15.25 -0.45 -16.92
C ASP A 295 13.98 -0.28 -17.77
N ASN A 296 14.12 0.21 -18.98
CA ASN A 296 13.00 0.39 -19.92
C ASN A 296 12.51 -0.94 -20.53
N GLY A 297 13.27 -2.03 -20.43
CA GLY A 297 12.85 -3.41 -20.71
C GLY A 297 12.06 -4.04 -19.57
N LEU A 298 11.84 -3.30 -18.47
CA LEU A 298 11.15 -3.72 -17.24
C LEU A 298 11.93 -4.74 -16.39
N TYR A 299 13.19 -5.01 -16.69
CA TYR A 299 14.06 -5.78 -15.80
C TYR A 299 14.32 -4.97 -14.52
N HIS A 300 14.21 -5.62 -13.38
CA HIS A 300 14.28 -4.98 -12.08
C HIS A 300 15.20 -5.75 -11.14
N PHE A 301 16.02 -5.02 -10.40
CA PHE A 301 16.82 -5.58 -9.32
C PHE A 301 17.02 -4.57 -8.18
N THR A 302 17.44 -5.07 -7.02
CA THR A 302 17.81 -4.28 -5.84
C THR A 302 19.23 -4.57 -5.41
N ARG A 303 19.89 -3.58 -4.80
CA ARG A 303 21.21 -3.71 -4.16
C ARG A 303 21.22 -2.87 -2.89
N GLN A 304 21.94 -3.37 -1.90
CA GLN A 304 22.04 -2.67 -0.62
C GLN A 304 23.48 -2.64 -0.10
N CYS A 305 23.78 -1.66 0.75
CA CYS A 305 25.06 -1.50 1.43
C CYS A 305 24.83 -1.01 2.86
N LYS A 306 25.59 -1.57 3.81
CA LYS A 306 25.62 -1.03 5.16
C LYS A 306 26.39 0.28 5.17
N LEU A 307 25.89 1.23 5.94
CA LEU A 307 26.61 2.45 6.29
C LEU A 307 27.61 2.15 7.42
N ASP A 308 28.71 2.83 7.45
CA ASP A 308 29.70 2.73 8.54
C ASP A 308 29.05 3.15 9.87
N ARG A 309 28.14 4.10 9.80
CA ARG A 309 27.35 4.61 10.92
C ARG A 309 25.87 4.81 10.51
N ALA A 310 24.97 4.59 11.45
CA ALA A 310 23.55 4.90 11.23
C ALA A 310 23.35 6.39 10.87
N SER A 311 22.48 6.66 9.91
CA SER A 311 22.27 8.01 9.38
C SER A 311 20.82 8.27 8.96
N ASN A 312 20.41 9.52 9.08
CA ASN A 312 19.23 10.12 8.45
C ASN A 312 19.59 11.36 7.63
N LEU A 313 20.89 11.55 7.37
CA LEU A 313 21.38 12.67 6.59
C LEU A 313 21.17 12.41 5.11
N THR A 314 20.49 13.33 4.45
CA THR A 314 20.15 13.25 3.01
C THR A 314 21.38 13.00 2.14
N GLU A 315 22.48 13.69 2.41
CA GLU A 315 23.71 13.59 1.61
C GLU A 315 24.39 12.22 1.74
N GLU A 316 24.44 11.63 2.95
CA GLU A 316 25.03 10.32 3.20
C GLU A 316 24.23 9.23 2.49
N ILE A 317 22.88 9.29 2.58
CA ILE A 317 21.99 8.37 1.89
C ILE A 317 22.14 8.48 0.38
N ALA A 318 22.13 9.70 -0.17
CA ALA A 318 22.22 9.95 -1.61
C ALA A 318 23.59 9.52 -2.18
N ARG A 319 24.68 9.79 -1.47
CA ARG A 319 26.02 9.35 -1.86
C ARG A 319 26.13 7.83 -1.92
N THR A 320 25.70 7.14 -0.86
CA THR A 320 25.72 5.67 -0.82
C THR A 320 24.84 5.07 -1.91
N ALA A 321 23.66 5.65 -2.14
CA ALA A 321 22.78 5.22 -3.22
C ALA A 321 23.41 5.37 -4.60
N PHE A 322 24.13 6.47 -4.84
CA PHE A 322 24.82 6.71 -6.09
C PHE A 322 26.05 5.79 -6.28
N GLU A 323 26.82 5.55 -5.23
CA GLU A 323 27.94 4.58 -5.25
C GLU A 323 27.44 3.15 -5.55
N LEU A 324 26.33 2.75 -4.95
CA LEU A 324 25.67 1.47 -5.25
C LEU A 324 25.23 1.38 -6.71
N PHE A 325 24.68 2.47 -7.25
CA PHE A 325 24.32 2.55 -8.65
C PHE A 325 25.54 2.36 -9.54
N GLN A 326 26.61 3.14 -9.36
CA GLN A 326 27.82 3.07 -10.17
C GLN A 326 28.48 1.70 -10.17
N LYS A 327 28.43 0.99 -9.02
CA LYS A 327 28.99 -0.37 -8.90
C LYS A 327 28.18 -1.45 -9.61
N ASN A 328 26.89 -1.25 -9.81
CA ASN A 328 25.98 -2.34 -10.18
C ASN A 328 25.21 -2.12 -11.47
N TYR A 329 25.34 -0.94 -12.12
CA TYR A 329 24.63 -0.63 -13.36
C TYR A 329 25.60 -0.29 -14.48
N ASN A 330 25.49 -1.01 -15.58
CA ASN A 330 26.44 -0.94 -16.73
C ASN A 330 25.88 -0.20 -17.96
N TRP A 331 24.70 0.43 -17.83
CA TRP A 331 24.06 1.21 -18.91
C TRP A 331 23.71 0.40 -20.18
N GLU A 332 23.48 -0.92 -20.09
CA GLU A 332 22.98 -1.69 -21.24
C GLU A 332 21.63 -1.16 -21.74
N HIS A 333 20.82 -0.67 -20.84
CA HIS A 333 19.51 -0.10 -21.14
C HIS A 333 19.29 1.22 -20.38
N PRO A 334 18.52 2.17 -20.94
CA PRO A 334 18.07 3.34 -20.20
C PRO A 334 17.22 2.95 -18.97
N ILE A 335 17.28 3.77 -17.91
CA ILE A 335 16.57 3.50 -16.68
C ILE A 335 15.18 4.15 -16.73
N ARG A 336 14.16 3.35 -16.39
CA ARG A 336 12.77 3.77 -16.32
C ARG A 336 12.35 4.22 -14.91
N SER A 337 12.86 3.59 -13.87
CA SER A 337 12.44 3.86 -12.49
C SER A 337 13.57 3.60 -11.51
N LEU A 338 13.65 4.41 -10.48
CA LEU A 338 14.60 4.32 -9.38
C LEU A 338 13.87 4.34 -8.04
N GLY A 339 14.48 3.69 -7.04
CA GLY A 339 14.04 3.78 -5.65
C GLY A 339 15.21 3.84 -4.69
N VAL A 340 14.98 4.47 -3.53
CA VAL A 340 15.89 4.54 -2.38
C VAL A 340 15.14 4.12 -1.14
N ARG A 341 15.76 3.30 -0.30
CA ARG A 341 15.19 2.82 0.96
C ARG A 341 16.26 2.79 2.05
N GLY A 342 15.91 3.31 3.23
CA GLY A 342 16.63 3.11 4.48
C GLY A 342 16.08 1.89 5.20
N CYS A 343 16.97 0.92 5.49
CA CYS A 343 16.67 -0.33 6.17
C CYS A 343 17.44 -0.42 7.48
N ASP A 344 17.17 -1.47 8.29
CA ASP A 344 17.80 -1.69 9.60
C ASP A 344 17.70 -0.43 10.47
N LEU A 345 16.44 -0.02 10.71
CA LEU A 345 16.15 1.24 11.42
C LEU A 345 16.53 1.13 12.89
N VAL A 346 17.13 2.21 13.41
CA VAL A 346 17.42 2.39 14.83
C VAL A 346 16.89 3.74 15.28
N SER A 347 16.58 3.88 16.58
CA SER A 347 16.18 5.17 17.15
C SER A 347 17.30 6.19 16.99
N GLU A 348 16.95 7.45 16.68
CA GLU A 348 17.89 8.55 16.62
C GLU A 348 18.55 8.84 17.97
N GLU A 349 17.90 8.47 19.08
CA GLU A 349 18.40 8.60 20.45
C GLU A 349 19.41 7.51 20.84
N MET A 350 19.60 6.49 19.95
CA MET A 350 20.51 5.39 20.25
C MET A 350 21.95 5.91 20.40
N PRO A 351 22.64 5.58 21.51
CA PRO A 351 24.04 5.95 21.70
C PRO A 351 24.91 5.38 20.57
N TYR A 352 25.85 6.15 20.12
CA TYR A 352 26.83 5.74 19.09
C TYR A 352 28.25 6.02 19.56
N GLN A 353 29.16 5.23 19.04
CA GLN A 353 30.59 5.44 19.28
C GLN A 353 31.10 6.56 18.36
N LEU A 354 31.78 7.54 18.95
CA LEU A 354 32.47 8.58 18.15
C LEU A 354 33.61 7.95 17.37
N ASP A 355 33.75 8.37 16.12
CA ASP A 355 34.87 8.01 15.26
C ASP A 355 35.84 9.20 15.21
N LEU A 356 37.11 8.96 15.56
CA LEU A 356 38.15 9.98 15.56
C LEU A 356 38.50 10.52 14.16
N PHE A 357 38.12 9.79 13.11
CA PHE A 357 38.38 10.18 11.71
C PHE A 357 37.19 10.87 11.04
N MET A 358 36.05 10.98 11.74
CA MET A 358 34.89 11.69 11.24
C MET A 358 34.78 13.11 11.81
N ASP A 359 34.53 14.08 10.93
CA ASP A 359 34.26 15.46 11.34
C ASP A 359 32.80 15.60 11.85
N GLU A 360 32.63 15.39 13.16
CA GLU A 360 31.32 15.51 13.81
C GLU A 360 30.75 16.93 13.70
N THR A 361 31.59 17.96 13.73
CA THR A 361 31.14 19.36 13.59
C THR A 361 30.50 19.61 12.23
N LYS A 362 31.11 19.09 11.18
CA LYS A 362 30.55 19.14 9.81
C LYS A 362 29.25 18.37 9.71
N ARG A 363 29.19 17.18 10.33
CA ARG A 363 28.01 16.32 10.32
C ARG A 363 26.83 16.97 11.03
N GLU A 364 27.04 17.57 12.21
CA GLU A 364 26.01 18.32 12.93
C GLU A 364 25.51 19.55 12.12
N LYS A 365 26.40 20.23 11.40
CA LYS A 365 26.00 21.34 10.52
C LYS A 365 25.12 20.84 9.38
N ILE A 366 25.44 19.72 8.73
CA ILE A 366 24.63 19.11 7.68
C ILE A 366 23.25 18.71 8.23
N LYS A 367 23.21 18.11 9.44
CA LYS A 367 21.96 17.75 10.12
C LYS A 367 21.04 18.97 10.31
N LYS A 368 21.58 20.06 10.82
CA LYS A 368 20.83 21.32 10.99
C LYS A 368 20.34 21.87 9.64
N MET A 369 21.15 21.80 8.59
CA MET A 369 20.74 22.24 7.25
C MET A 369 19.58 21.39 6.71
N ASP A 370 19.64 20.08 6.87
CA ASP A 370 18.55 19.19 6.46
C ASP A 370 17.26 19.48 7.24
N GLN A 371 17.33 19.71 8.56
CA GLN A 371 16.19 20.09 9.40
C GLN A 371 15.55 21.42 8.96
N VAL A 372 16.37 22.45 8.71
CA VAL A 372 15.89 23.76 8.25
C VAL A 372 15.24 23.61 6.84
N ALA A 373 15.82 22.80 5.97
CA ALA A 373 15.24 22.55 4.65
C ALA A 373 13.87 21.85 4.78
N ASP A 374 13.75 20.88 5.70
CA ASP A 374 12.49 20.20 5.98
C ASP A 374 11.42 21.17 6.52
N GLU A 375 11.79 22.09 7.43
CA GLU A 375 10.88 23.12 7.95
C GLU A 375 10.40 24.09 6.84
N ILE A 376 11.30 24.56 5.99
CA ILE A 376 10.95 25.44 4.87
C ILE A 376 9.98 24.72 3.92
N ARG A 377 10.29 23.47 3.58
CA ARG A 377 9.44 22.66 2.69
C ARG A 377 8.08 22.34 3.32
N GLY A 378 8.03 22.15 4.63
CA GLY A 378 6.78 21.93 5.37
C GLY A 378 5.85 23.14 5.34
N ARG A 379 6.41 24.37 5.30
CA ARG A 379 5.64 25.64 5.28
C ARG A 379 5.27 26.12 3.87
N PHE A 380 6.20 25.95 2.92
CA PHE A 380 6.12 26.59 1.61
C PHE A 380 6.05 25.60 0.43
N GLY A 381 6.02 24.29 0.73
CA GLY A 381 6.00 23.22 -0.27
C GLY A 381 7.40 22.74 -0.67
N TYR A 382 7.44 21.54 -1.26
CA TYR A 382 8.70 20.86 -1.58
C TYR A 382 9.62 21.65 -2.51
N GLN A 383 9.04 22.38 -3.47
CA GLN A 383 9.78 23.16 -4.48
C GLN A 383 10.38 24.46 -3.95
N SER A 384 10.04 24.88 -2.72
CA SER A 384 10.48 26.16 -2.15
C SER A 384 11.98 26.28 -1.94
N ILE A 385 12.66 25.15 -1.73
CA ILE A 385 14.12 25.08 -1.59
C ILE A 385 14.64 23.78 -2.21
N GLN A 386 15.59 23.90 -3.14
CA GLN A 386 16.21 22.76 -3.81
C GLN A 386 17.72 22.95 -3.93
N ARG A 387 18.45 21.84 -4.14
CA ARG A 387 19.88 21.86 -4.36
C ARG A 387 20.19 22.34 -5.79
N ALA A 388 21.12 23.29 -5.95
CA ALA A 388 21.39 23.97 -7.20
C ALA A 388 21.67 23.01 -8.39
N PHE A 389 22.37 21.87 -8.17
CA PHE A 389 22.66 20.94 -9.25
C PHE A 389 21.43 20.24 -9.83
N MET A 390 20.32 20.15 -9.08
CA MET A 390 19.07 19.56 -9.56
C MET A 390 18.47 20.38 -10.70
N TYR A 391 18.71 21.70 -10.73
CA TYR A 391 18.22 22.58 -11.79
C TYR A 391 18.92 22.39 -13.14
N GLN A 392 19.90 21.50 -13.25
CA GLN A 392 20.50 21.14 -14.55
C GLN A 392 19.51 20.39 -15.45
N ASP A 393 18.49 19.73 -14.86
CA ASP A 393 17.33 19.24 -15.59
C ASP A 393 16.04 19.67 -14.88
N LYS A 394 15.35 20.64 -15.49
CA LYS A 394 14.12 21.21 -14.90
C LYS A 394 12.97 20.22 -14.80
N ILE A 395 12.89 19.21 -15.69
CA ILE A 395 11.83 18.20 -15.69
C ILE A 395 12.05 17.24 -14.52
N LEU A 396 13.28 16.73 -14.38
CA LEU A 396 13.60 15.80 -13.28
C LEU A 396 13.62 16.51 -11.91
N ALA A 397 13.97 17.81 -11.84
CA ALA A 397 13.96 18.59 -10.62
C ALA A 397 12.55 18.88 -10.08
N GLN A 398 11.53 18.79 -10.93
CA GLN A 398 10.12 19.00 -10.50
C GLN A 398 9.53 17.79 -9.78
N LEU A 399 10.25 16.68 -9.69
CA LEU A 399 9.77 15.47 -9.01
C LEU A 399 9.45 15.78 -7.54
N ASN A 400 8.16 15.72 -7.18
CA ASN A 400 7.73 15.82 -5.81
C ASN A 400 7.64 14.42 -5.19
N ALA A 401 8.71 14.01 -4.53
CA ALA A 401 8.78 12.69 -3.92
C ALA A 401 7.87 12.52 -2.67
N LYS A 402 7.24 13.60 -2.15
CA LYS A 402 6.31 13.55 -1.01
C LYS A 402 4.87 13.22 -1.41
N GLU A 403 4.44 13.45 -2.64
CA GLU A 403 3.04 13.30 -3.06
C GLU A 403 2.53 11.84 -3.09
N HIS A 404 3.39 10.85 -2.93
CA HIS A 404 3.04 9.43 -3.08
C HIS A 404 3.13 8.61 -1.79
N THR A 405 2.75 9.18 -0.65
CA THR A 405 2.99 8.57 0.67
C THR A 405 1.77 7.94 1.33
N VAL A 406 0.86 7.35 0.58
CA VAL A 406 -0.17 6.49 1.19
C VAL A 406 0.38 5.06 1.23
N HIS A 407 0.65 4.56 2.44
CA HIS A 407 1.09 3.18 2.63
C HIS A 407 -0.06 2.38 3.22
N PRO A 408 -0.56 1.36 2.50
CA PRO A 408 -1.42 0.37 3.14
C PRO A 408 -0.64 -0.32 4.26
N GLN A 409 -1.30 -0.55 5.39
CA GLN A 409 -0.73 -1.35 6.47
C GLN A 409 -0.60 -2.80 5.99
N ALA A 410 0.51 -3.46 6.29
CA ALA A 410 0.66 -4.87 5.97
C ALA A 410 -0.19 -5.73 6.92
N TYR A 411 -0.83 -6.80 6.39
CA TYR A 411 -1.60 -7.75 7.19
C TYR A 411 -0.72 -8.49 8.21
N PHE A 412 0.49 -8.85 7.83
CA PHE A 412 1.43 -9.52 8.71
C PHE A 412 2.22 -8.50 9.53
N HIS A 413 1.98 -8.53 10.84
CA HIS A 413 2.80 -7.87 11.86
C HIS A 413 3.76 -8.91 12.40
N GLY A 414 4.84 -9.17 11.71
CA GLY A 414 5.85 -10.13 12.13
C GLY A 414 7.17 -9.47 12.43
#